data_0e5377b801e770471606638a2b1ac777
#
_entry.id   0e5377b801e770471606638a2b1ac777
#
_cell.length_a   1.000
_cell.length_b   1.000
_cell.length_c   1.000
_cell.angle_alpha   90.00
_cell.angle_beta   90.00
_cell.angle_gamma   90.00
#
_symmetry.space_group_name_H-M   'P 1'
#
loop_
_entity.id
_entity.type
_entity.pdbx_description
1 polymer ?
#
loop_
_entity_poly.entity_id
_entity_poly.type
_entity_poly.pdbx_seq_one_letter_code
_entity_poly.pdbx_strand_id
1 'polypeptide(L)'
;MSKLTGKILTKEEAEAIAEKVLEFADPSADTIVNVQLSNAQNTRFSRNEITTQLDASLGQVTVTSMMNGKTGNGVTQRFDDDGLMEAVRWAEEATRDGPGEHGTSRLIQPRSYPVPPNLWSEASRAVDIEDRIERAVSAIERTEGFVSAGTLDLNVASMLVANSAGLVGYCRSTNGSLSMSARTSDNTGSGWAGKAIYDFGELDAEAIANRATDKADRSREPQAVEPARYTVILEPDAYAQMIFYMMRYHMDLPSAESGFSAFAAPGGGTKIGQQVFDDRLSFVSDPMDPDGPFCPFNPVGIPFDRTHWVQDGILRNLSYGDDTAAERGRDYPLANPVAVRLQPKEGTQLSTLDEMIATCERGIYVSRLTTLFADFQRLVFTGVTRDGTWLVERGRITRPIANMRYVDSHMFFLNNLEAIGEPVLTSGGSFVLPPVRSRDFNFTAIADAV
;
A
#
# COMPACT_ATOMS: atom_id res chain seq x y z
N MET A 1 -4.53 35.28 7.74
CA MET A 1 -3.84 33.97 7.73
C MET A 1 -3.76 33.47 9.16
N SER A 2 -4.63 32.56 9.59
CA SER A 2 -4.36 31.77 10.79
C SER A 2 -3.13 30.91 10.46
N LYS A 3 -2.02 31.11 11.15
CA LYS A 3 -0.86 30.24 11.03
C LYS A 3 -1.35 28.87 11.48
N LEU A 4 -1.40 27.89 10.55
CA LEU A 4 -1.51 26.50 10.91
C LEU A 4 -0.30 26.18 11.78
N THR A 5 -0.51 26.12 13.09
CA THR A 5 0.59 26.01 14.08
C THR A 5 0.90 24.57 14.43
N GLY A 6 0.17 23.62 13.83
CA GLY A 6 0.33 22.19 14.09
C GLY A 6 0.66 21.38 12.83
N LYS A 7 1.14 20.15 13.02
CA LYS A 7 1.36 19.18 11.95
C LYS A 7 0.05 18.62 11.39
N ILE A 8 -1.07 18.80 12.09
CA ILE A 8 -2.43 18.38 11.72
C ILE A 8 -3.46 19.43 12.13
N LEU A 9 -4.66 19.35 11.59
CA LEU A 9 -5.84 20.02 12.12
C LEU A 9 -6.49 19.15 13.21
N THR A 10 -6.93 19.78 14.29
CA THR A 10 -7.83 19.11 15.25
C THR A 10 -9.20 18.86 14.59
N LYS A 11 -10.02 18.04 15.23
CA LYS A 11 -11.37 17.78 14.73
C LYS A 11 -12.18 19.09 14.65
N GLU A 12 -12.13 19.89 15.69
CA GLU A 12 -12.87 21.14 15.82
C GLU A 12 -12.39 22.19 14.77
N GLU A 13 -11.08 22.27 14.52
CA GLU A 13 -10.54 23.16 13.48
C GLU A 13 -10.99 22.75 12.08
N ALA A 14 -10.97 21.44 11.79
CA ALA A 14 -11.40 20.92 10.51
C ALA A 14 -12.92 21.02 10.31
N GLU A 15 -13.72 20.81 11.37
CA GLU A 15 -15.17 21.00 11.36
C GLU A 15 -15.53 22.46 11.06
N ALA A 16 -14.88 23.41 11.72
CA ALA A 16 -15.13 24.85 11.48
C ALA A 16 -14.83 25.27 10.03
N ILE A 17 -13.81 24.68 9.40
CA ILE A 17 -13.52 24.90 7.97
C ILE A 17 -14.63 24.31 7.09
N ALA A 18 -15.05 23.08 7.38
CA ALA A 18 -16.08 22.40 6.59
C ALA A 18 -17.44 23.08 6.72
N GLU A 19 -17.83 23.54 7.92
CA GLU A 19 -19.04 24.30 8.17
C GLU A 19 -19.08 25.57 7.32
N LYS A 20 -18.01 26.35 7.27
CA LYS A 20 -17.92 27.55 6.41
C LYS A 20 -18.09 27.22 4.93
N VAL A 21 -17.47 26.15 4.44
CA VAL A 21 -17.64 25.72 3.06
C VAL A 21 -19.10 25.37 2.76
N LEU A 22 -19.77 24.64 3.66
CA LEU A 22 -21.19 24.31 3.52
C LEU A 22 -22.11 25.52 3.61
N GLU A 23 -21.73 26.56 4.40
CA GLU A 23 -22.46 27.85 4.43
C GLU A 23 -22.32 28.63 3.13
N PHE A 24 -21.19 28.53 2.42
CA PHE A 24 -20.97 29.22 1.13
C PHE A 24 -21.57 28.47 -0.06
N ALA A 25 -21.84 27.16 0.07
CA ALA A 25 -22.35 26.34 -1.00
C ALA A 25 -23.83 26.63 -1.32
N ASP A 26 -24.22 26.45 -2.59
CA ASP A 26 -25.62 26.55 -3.02
C ASP A 26 -26.45 25.48 -2.27
N PRO A 27 -27.47 25.91 -1.49
CA PRO A 27 -28.30 24.97 -0.72
C PRO A 27 -29.13 24.00 -1.60
N SER A 28 -29.20 24.23 -2.91
CA SER A 28 -29.84 23.31 -3.84
C SER A 28 -28.91 22.24 -4.42
N ALA A 29 -27.60 22.35 -4.13
CA ALA A 29 -26.61 21.37 -4.54
C ALA A 29 -26.29 20.40 -3.40
N ASP A 30 -26.10 19.13 -3.74
CA ASP A 30 -25.47 18.17 -2.85
C ASP A 30 -23.97 18.49 -2.79
N THR A 31 -23.44 18.78 -1.59
CA THR A 31 -22.06 19.21 -1.41
C THR A 31 -21.30 18.28 -0.47
N ILE A 32 -20.09 17.89 -0.88
CA ILE A 32 -19.15 17.16 -0.04
C ILE A 32 -17.91 18.05 0.17
N VAL A 33 -17.43 18.11 1.39
CA VAL A 33 -16.23 18.85 1.79
C VAL A 33 -15.22 17.86 2.36
N ASN A 34 -14.03 17.85 1.80
CA ASN A 34 -12.91 17.11 2.36
C ASN A 34 -11.80 18.09 2.77
N VAL A 35 -11.45 18.06 4.04
CA VAL A 35 -10.39 18.91 4.63
C VAL A 35 -9.24 18.01 5.06
N GLN A 36 -8.06 18.24 4.49
CA GLN A 36 -6.86 17.47 4.81
C GLN A 36 -5.71 18.39 5.22
N LEU A 37 -4.93 17.93 6.18
CA LEU A 37 -3.61 18.46 6.45
C LEU A 37 -2.66 17.30 6.71
N SER A 38 -1.56 17.24 5.96
CA SER A 38 -0.49 16.27 6.16
C SER A 38 0.85 16.98 6.33
N ASN A 39 1.70 16.42 7.18
CA ASN A 39 3.09 16.79 7.32
C ASN A 39 3.95 15.59 6.94
N ALA A 40 4.55 15.66 5.75
CA ALA A 40 5.46 14.66 5.23
C ALA A 40 6.89 15.01 5.62
N GLN A 41 7.56 14.09 6.27
CA GLN A 41 8.92 14.23 6.78
C GLN A 41 9.79 13.14 6.15
N ASN A 42 10.95 13.52 5.64
CA ASN A 42 11.85 12.59 4.97
C ASN A 42 13.30 12.89 5.34
N THR A 43 14.05 11.85 5.69
CA THR A 43 15.50 11.88 5.89
C THR A 43 16.12 10.86 4.95
N ARG A 44 16.90 11.33 3.97
CA ARG A 44 17.63 10.47 3.03
C ARG A 44 19.11 10.43 3.34
N PHE A 45 19.68 9.28 3.11
CA PHE A 45 21.11 9.10 3.19
C PHE A 45 21.64 8.28 2.01
N SER A 46 22.86 8.53 1.62
CA SER A 46 23.56 7.82 0.56
C SER A 46 25.05 7.90 0.78
N ARG A 47 25.76 6.83 0.45
CA ARG A 47 27.22 6.72 0.69
C ARG A 47 27.58 6.99 2.15
N ASN A 48 26.76 6.46 3.06
CA ASN A 48 26.92 6.57 4.52
C ASN A 48 26.83 8.01 5.07
N GLU A 49 26.21 8.93 4.33
CA GLU A 49 26.03 10.31 4.75
C GLU A 49 24.58 10.75 4.52
N ILE A 50 24.06 11.59 5.42
CA ILE A 50 22.75 12.22 5.23
C ILE A 50 22.84 13.21 4.08
N THR A 51 21.97 13.07 3.10
CA THR A 51 21.99 13.87 1.86
C THR A 51 20.82 14.85 1.76
N THR A 52 19.68 14.52 2.36
CA THR A 52 18.47 15.33 2.22
C THR A 52 17.62 15.26 3.48
N GLN A 53 17.09 16.40 3.87
CA GLN A 53 16.07 16.56 4.89
C GLN A 53 14.89 17.29 4.27
N LEU A 54 13.68 16.76 4.46
CA LEU A 54 12.45 17.40 4.05
C LEU A 54 11.48 17.41 5.23
N ASP A 55 10.81 18.54 5.42
CA ASP A 55 9.67 18.67 6.32
C ASP A 55 8.65 19.58 5.61
N ALA A 56 7.61 18.98 5.04
CA ALA A 56 6.65 19.67 4.19
C ALA A 56 5.22 19.46 4.69
N SER A 57 4.53 20.56 4.96
CA SER A 57 3.10 20.52 5.29
C SER A 57 2.27 20.86 4.05
N LEU A 58 1.30 20.02 3.75
CA LEU A 58 0.34 20.21 2.68
C LEU A 58 -1.08 20.19 3.25
N GLY A 59 -1.72 21.37 3.22
CA GLY A 59 -3.13 21.51 3.56
C GLY A 59 -3.97 21.68 2.30
N GLN A 60 -5.14 21.05 2.26
CA GLN A 60 -6.04 21.09 1.12
C GLN A 60 -7.49 21.00 1.56
N VAL A 61 -8.34 21.80 0.94
CA VAL A 61 -9.79 21.63 0.98
C VAL A 61 -10.27 21.29 -0.42
N THR A 62 -10.98 20.18 -0.54
CA THR A 62 -11.66 19.78 -1.78
C THR A 62 -13.16 19.90 -1.56
N VAL A 63 -13.80 20.63 -2.45
CA VAL A 63 -15.27 20.77 -2.50
C VAL A 63 -15.76 19.99 -3.71
N THR A 64 -16.72 19.09 -3.50
CA THR A 64 -17.42 18.40 -4.57
C THR A 64 -18.88 18.89 -4.56
N SER A 65 -19.31 19.48 -5.66
CA SER A 65 -20.71 19.90 -5.87
C SER A 65 -21.40 18.95 -6.84
N MET A 66 -22.62 18.55 -6.52
CA MET A 66 -23.43 17.66 -7.34
C MET A 66 -24.81 18.26 -7.54
N MET A 67 -25.25 18.35 -8.80
CA MET A 67 -26.57 18.88 -9.16
C MET A 67 -27.03 18.30 -10.50
N ASN A 68 -28.27 17.85 -10.57
CA ASN A 68 -28.89 17.34 -11.81
C ASN A 68 -28.05 16.23 -12.51
N GLY A 69 -27.46 15.32 -11.74
CA GLY A 69 -26.64 14.23 -12.26
C GLY A 69 -25.25 14.64 -12.77
N LYS A 70 -24.84 15.88 -12.51
CA LYS A 70 -23.51 16.40 -12.82
C LYS A 70 -22.70 16.56 -11.54
N THR A 71 -21.39 16.40 -11.64
CA THR A 71 -20.45 16.56 -10.53
C THR A 71 -19.32 17.48 -10.93
N GLY A 72 -18.95 18.41 -10.05
CA GLY A 72 -17.84 19.30 -10.22
C GLY A 72 -16.98 19.37 -8.96
N ASN A 73 -15.68 19.62 -9.12
CA ASN A 73 -14.74 19.73 -8.02
C ASN A 73 -14.04 21.09 -8.02
N GLY A 74 -13.87 21.65 -6.83
CA GLY A 74 -13.00 22.80 -6.57
C GLY A 74 -12.00 22.46 -5.48
N VAL A 75 -10.76 22.92 -5.64
CA VAL A 75 -9.66 22.59 -4.72
C VAL A 75 -8.92 23.87 -4.32
N THR A 76 -8.64 24.03 -3.04
CA THR A 76 -7.82 25.14 -2.54
C THR A 76 -6.86 24.68 -1.46
N GLN A 77 -5.72 25.35 -1.36
CA GLN A 77 -4.78 25.23 -0.24
C GLN A 77 -4.89 26.40 0.75
N ARG A 78 -5.84 27.31 0.50
CA ARG A 78 -6.13 28.46 1.36
C ARG A 78 -7.31 28.15 2.26
N PHE A 79 -7.12 28.34 3.57
CA PHE A 79 -8.14 28.08 4.60
C PHE A 79 -8.84 29.38 5.06
N ASP A 80 -8.59 30.52 4.39
CA ASP A 80 -9.32 31.74 4.60
C ASP A 80 -10.64 31.76 3.81
N ASP A 81 -11.56 32.63 4.19
CA ASP A 81 -12.90 32.68 3.60
C ASP A 81 -12.87 32.92 2.08
N ASP A 82 -11.94 33.75 1.57
CA ASP A 82 -11.79 33.99 0.14
C ASP A 82 -11.38 32.69 -0.62
N GLY A 83 -10.42 31.94 -0.07
CA GLY A 83 -9.97 30.68 -0.66
C GLY A 83 -11.06 29.59 -0.64
N LEU A 84 -11.83 29.53 0.46
CA LEU A 84 -12.94 28.58 0.58
C LEU A 84 -14.09 28.94 -0.38
N MET A 85 -14.49 30.20 -0.47
CA MET A 85 -15.49 30.68 -1.45
C MET A 85 -15.05 30.43 -2.89
N GLU A 86 -13.76 30.60 -3.19
CA GLU A 86 -13.22 30.32 -4.52
C GLU A 86 -13.33 28.84 -4.88
N ALA A 87 -13.02 27.93 -3.96
CA ALA A 87 -13.17 26.49 -4.16
C ALA A 87 -14.64 26.08 -4.37
N VAL A 88 -15.56 26.63 -3.61
CA VAL A 88 -17.00 26.43 -3.80
C VAL A 88 -17.42 26.87 -5.20
N ARG A 89 -17.07 28.12 -5.57
CA ARG A 89 -17.39 28.65 -6.89
C ARG A 89 -16.87 27.76 -8.02
N TRP A 90 -15.62 27.31 -7.96
CA TRP A 90 -15.05 26.41 -8.98
C TRP A 90 -15.78 25.07 -9.05
N ALA A 91 -16.16 24.49 -7.90
CA ALA A 91 -16.93 23.26 -7.87
C ALA A 91 -18.29 23.42 -8.55
N GLU A 92 -19.02 24.50 -8.23
CA GLU A 92 -20.35 24.79 -8.80
C GLU A 92 -20.29 25.14 -10.28
N GLU A 93 -19.31 25.93 -10.71
CA GLU A 93 -19.07 26.23 -12.14
C GLU A 93 -18.75 24.95 -12.90
N ALA A 94 -17.86 24.08 -12.39
CA ALA A 94 -17.53 22.81 -13.00
C ALA A 94 -18.76 21.87 -13.05
N THR A 95 -19.62 21.88 -12.04
CA THR A 95 -20.89 21.12 -12.05
C THR A 95 -21.85 21.64 -13.12
N ARG A 96 -21.96 22.98 -13.29
CA ARG A 96 -22.88 23.61 -14.25
C ARG A 96 -22.42 23.36 -15.70
N ASP A 97 -21.14 23.55 -15.95
CA ASP A 97 -20.56 23.56 -17.31
C ASP A 97 -20.01 22.19 -17.74
N GLY A 98 -19.85 21.27 -16.81
CA GLY A 98 -19.32 19.93 -17.05
C GLY A 98 -20.22 19.05 -17.92
N PRO A 99 -19.66 18.06 -18.61
CA PRO A 99 -20.45 17.04 -19.27
C PRO A 99 -21.32 16.33 -18.22
N GLY A 100 -22.58 16.06 -18.56
CA GLY A 100 -23.42 15.26 -17.69
C GLY A 100 -22.81 13.86 -17.58
N GLU A 101 -22.19 13.55 -16.47
CA GLU A 101 -21.91 12.16 -16.14
C GLU A 101 -23.23 11.51 -15.71
N HIS A 102 -23.54 10.37 -16.32
CA HIS A 102 -24.69 9.57 -15.92
C HIS A 102 -24.30 8.77 -14.68
N GLY A 103 -24.16 9.46 -13.53
CA GLY A 103 -23.86 8.84 -12.25
C GLY A 103 -24.94 9.22 -11.23
N THR A 104 -25.45 8.24 -10.52
CA THR A 104 -26.34 8.43 -9.36
C THR A 104 -25.52 8.66 -8.10
N SER A 105 -24.49 9.54 -8.16
CA SER A 105 -23.71 9.89 -6.96
C SER A 105 -24.64 10.32 -5.83
N ARG A 106 -24.53 9.65 -4.69
CA ARG A 106 -25.38 9.89 -3.52
C ARG A 106 -24.54 10.35 -2.36
N LEU A 107 -25.06 11.29 -1.59
CA LEU A 107 -24.44 11.65 -0.32
C LEU A 107 -24.54 10.47 0.65
N ILE A 108 -23.41 10.17 1.26
CA ILE A 108 -23.36 9.23 2.38
C ILE A 108 -24.15 9.85 3.54
N GLN A 109 -25.12 9.11 4.07
CA GLN A 109 -25.94 9.55 5.18
C GLN A 109 -25.12 9.62 6.49
N PRO A 110 -25.54 10.43 7.47
CA PRO A 110 -24.86 10.55 8.75
C PRO A 110 -24.59 9.19 9.39
N ARG A 111 -23.34 8.94 9.71
CA ARG A 111 -22.88 7.70 10.37
C ARG A 111 -21.62 7.94 11.18
N SER A 112 -21.32 7.03 12.10
CA SER A 112 -20.04 7.01 12.79
C SER A 112 -19.04 6.09 12.09
N TYR A 113 -17.77 6.45 12.16
CA TYR A 113 -16.66 5.64 11.65
C TYR A 113 -15.80 5.18 12.84
N PRO A 114 -15.69 3.87 13.09
CA PRO A 114 -14.78 3.37 14.10
C PRO A 114 -13.33 3.57 13.64
N VAL A 115 -12.60 4.48 14.30
CA VAL A 115 -11.19 4.76 13.99
C VAL A 115 -10.31 3.81 14.80
N PRO A 116 -9.37 3.06 14.18
CA PRO A 116 -8.47 2.18 14.89
C PRO A 116 -7.55 2.97 15.84
N PRO A 117 -7.40 2.53 17.10
CA PRO A 117 -6.61 3.28 18.08
C PRO A 117 -5.11 3.31 17.76
N ASN A 118 -4.60 2.26 17.11
CA ASN A 118 -3.20 2.11 16.71
C ASN A 118 -2.84 2.84 15.39
N LEU A 119 -3.79 3.54 14.76
CA LEU A 119 -3.53 4.38 13.60
C LEU A 119 -2.83 5.70 13.96
N TRP A 120 -2.80 6.06 15.26
CA TRP A 120 -2.24 7.30 15.75
C TRP A 120 -1.26 7.08 16.90
N SER A 121 -0.10 7.74 16.82
CA SER A 121 0.89 7.81 17.91
C SER A 121 1.25 9.28 18.21
N GLU A 122 1.09 9.70 19.45
CA GLU A 122 1.54 11.02 19.91
C GLU A 122 3.08 11.12 19.88
N ALA A 123 3.79 10.00 20.11
CA ALA A 123 5.24 9.94 20.00
C ALA A 123 5.68 10.24 18.56
N SER A 124 5.04 9.59 17.57
CA SER A 124 5.33 9.85 16.14
C SER A 124 5.01 11.28 15.72
N ARG A 125 3.90 11.84 16.25
CA ARG A 125 3.55 13.25 15.99
C ARG A 125 4.62 14.22 16.52
N ALA A 126 5.22 13.92 17.66
CA ALA A 126 6.20 14.76 18.32
C ALA A 126 7.60 14.74 17.67
N VAL A 127 7.89 13.73 16.86
CA VAL A 127 9.19 13.55 16.18
C VAL A 127 9.60 14.81 15.43
N ASP A 128 10.81 15.27 15.66
CA ASP A 128 11.43 16.41 14.98
C ASP A 128 12.53 15.95 13.99
N ILE A 129 13.29 16.90 13.48
CA ILE A 129 14.35 16.62 12.51
C ILE A 129 15.55 15.97 13.19
N GLU A 130 15.87 16.33 14.43
CA GLU A 130 16.97 15.80 15.22
C GLU A 130 16.71 14.33 15.53
N ASP A 131 15.52 13.96 15.96
CA ASP A 131 15.11 12.56 16.22
C ASP A 131 15.31 11.67 14.97
N ARG A 132 14.94 12.18 13.79
CA ARG A 132 15.10 11.45 12.53
C ARG A 132 16.55 11.33 12.11
N ILE A 133 17.35 12.38 12.31
CA ILE A 133 18.80 12.35 12.06
C ILE A 133 19.45 11.32 12.96
N GLU A 134 19.19 11.34 14.26
CA GLU A 134 19.75 10.39 15.21
C GLU A 134 19.42 8.94 14.80
N ARG A 135 18.18 8.68 14.43
CA ARG A 135 17.73 7.36 14.00
C ARG A 135 18.39 6.91 12.68
N ALA A 136 18.57 7.82 11.72
CA ALA A 136 19.25 7.53 10.47
C ALA A 136 20.77 7.31 10.69
N VAL A 137 21.40 8.10 11.55
CA VAL A 137 22.81 7.95 11.91
C VAL A 137 23.06 6.60 12.59
N SER A 138 22.20 6.19 13.53
CA SER A 138 22.33 4.87 14.18
C SER A 138 22.26 3.72 13.18
N ALA A 139 21.45 3.83 12.11
CA ALA A 139 21.44 2.85 11.02
C ALA A 139 22.74 2.89 10.20
N ILE A 140 23.24 4.08 9.87
CA ILE A 140 24.47 4.27 9.08
C ILE A 140 25.69 3.70 9.82
N GLU A 141 25.82 3.94 11.12
CA GLU A 141 26.92 3.44 11.93
C GLU A 141 27.02 1.90 11.91
N ARG A 142 25.88 1.20 11.78
CA ARG A 142 25.85 -0.26 11.65
C ARG A 142 26.29 -0.77 10.27
N THR A 143 26.53 0.11 9.32
CA THR A 143 26.99 -0.26 7.97
C THR A 143 28.49 -0.06 7.76
N GLU A 144 29.31 -0.05 8.81
CA GLU A 144 30.75 0.04 8.69
C GLU A 144 31.29 -1.07 7.78
N GLY A 145 32.13 -0.70 6.81
CA GLY A 145 32.68 -1.63 5.81
C GLY A 145 31.76 -1.85 4.58
N PHE A 146 30.57 -1.27 4.58
CA PHE A 146 29.64 -1.29 3.46
C PHE A 146 29.34 0.14 2.96
N VAL A 147 28.78 0.25 1.77
CA VAL A 147 28.21 1.49 1.23
C VAL A 147 26.70 1.41 1.37
N SER A 148 26.12 2.27 2.18
CA SER A 148 24.68 2.29 2.44
C SER A 148 23.96 3.46 1.78
N ALA A 149 22.69 3.24 1.46
CA ALA A 149 21.75 4.27 1.02
C ALA A 149 20.35 3.90 1.52
N GLY A 150 19.57 4.90 1.91
CA GLY A 150 18.24 4.64 2.43
C GLY A 150 17.39 5.90 2.61
N THR A 151 16.18 5.68 3.09
CA THR A 151 15.22 6.72 3.42
C THR A 151 14.45 6.35 4.68
N LEU A 152 14.32 7.33 5.56
CA LEU A 152 13.42 7.30 6.70
C LEU A 152 12.31 8.30 6.41
N ASP A 153 11.10 7.81 6.28
CA ASP A 153 9.90 8.57 6.02
C ASP A 153 8.99 8.56 7.24
N LEU A 154 8.37 9.69 7.54
CA LEU A 154 7.32 9.81 8.54
C LEU A 154 6.24 10.74 8.00
N ASN A 155 4.99 10.35 8.14
CA ASN A 155 3.85 11.16 7.76
C ASN A 155 2.89 11.27 8.94
N VAL A 156 2.46 12.50 9.21
CA VAL A 156 1.45 12.82 10.23
C VAL A 156 0.32 13.52 9.51
N ALA A 157 -0.89 12.97 9.56
CA ALA A 157 -2.00 13.48 8.78
C ALA A 157 -3.31 13.54 9.56
N SER A 158 -4.18 14.47 9.15
CA SER A 158 -5.59 14.51 9.53
C SER A 158 -6.46 14.65 8.29
N MET A 159 -7.61 14.02 8.32
CA MET A 159 -8.64 14.10 7.28
C MET A 159 -10.02 14.23 7.92
N LEU A 160 -10.78 15.21 7.44
CA LEU A 160 -12.20 15.34 7.74
C LEU A 160 -12.99 15.27 6.45
N VAL A 161 -14.12 14.60 6.48
CA VAL A 161 -15.17 14.67 5.47
C VAL A 161 -16.45 15.17 6.12
N ALA A 162 -17.11 16.11 5.47
CA ALA A 162 -18.46 16.55 5.82
C ALA A 162 -19.31 16.66 4.55
N ASN A 163 -20.63 16.61 4.68
CA ASN A 163 -21.51 16.84 3.53
C ASN A 163 -22.81 17.55 3.93
N SER A 164 -23.56 18.02 2.92
CA SER A 164 -24.81 18.74 3.11
C SER A 164 -25.96 17.89 3.69
N ALA A 165 -25.82 16.55 3.74
CA ALA A 165 -26.74 15.66 4.45
C ALA A 165 -26.44 15.53 5.95
N GLY A 166 -25.39 16.20 6.46
CA GLY A 166 -25.01 16.19 7.88
C GLY A 166 -24.04 15.09 8.26
N LEU A 167 -23.39 14.41 7.31
CA LEU A 167 -22.29 13.51 7.62
C LEU A 167 -21.09 14.32 8.13
N VAL A 168 -20.43 13.82 9.17
CA VAL A 168 -19.09 14.25 9.61
C VAL A 168 -18.28 13.03 9.97
N GLY A 169 -17.10 12.90 9.35
CA GLY A 169 -16.11 11.89 9.66
C GLY A 169 -14.75 12.54 9.86
N TYR A 170 -14.04 12.17 10.94
CA TYR A 170 -12.69 12.67 11.21
C TYR A 170 -11.75 11.52 11.51
N CYS A 171 -10.58 11.57 10.92
CA CYS A 171 -9.51 10.59 11.14
C CYS A 171 -8.16 11.29 11.20
N ARG A 172 -7.29 10.81 12.07
CA ARG A 172 -5.88 11.20 12.11
C ARG A 172 -5.00 9.96 12.07
N SER A 173 -3.83 10.07 11.47
CA SER A 173 -2.92 8.96 11.30
C SER A 173 -1.47 9.39 11.43
N THR A 174 -0.66 8.48 11.95
CA THR A 174 0.79 8.51 11.87
C THR A 174 1.26 7.24 11.18
N ASN A 175 2.15 7.38 10.22
CA ASN A 175 2.81 6.25 9.59
C ASN A 175 4.22 6.64 9.16
N GLY A 176 5.10 5.69 9.09
CA GLY A 176 6.46 5.91 8.63
C GLY A 176 7.11 4.61 8.18
N SER A 177 8.31 4.74 7.66
CA SER A 177 9.13 3.59 7.29
C SER A 177 10.60 3.96 7.28
N LEU A 178 11.44 2.99 7.59
CA LEU A 178 12.85 3.02 7.23
C LEU A 178 13.10 1.90 6.23
N SER A 179 13.72 2.23 5.11
CA SER A 179 14.23 1.25 4.17
C SER A 179 15.64 1.62 3.72
N MET A 180 16.50 0.61 3.59
CA MET A 180 17.87 0.83 3.19
C MET A 180 18.47 -0.35 2.44
N SER A 181 19.43 -0.05 1.60
CA SER A 181 20.33 -1.03 0.97
C SER A 181 21.75 -0.85 1.48
N ALA A 182 22.46 -1.96 1.60
CA ALA A 182 23.88 -2.02 1.85
C ALA A 182 24.56 -2.72 0.68
N ARG A 183 25.72 -2.24 0.26
CA ARG A 183 26.57 -2.86 -0.76
C ARG A 183 27.97 -3.10 -0.21
N THR A 184 28.54 -4.21 -0.57
CA THR A 184 29.95 -4.51 -0.25
C THR A 184 30.87 -3.56 -1.00
N SER A 185 32.04 -3.26 -0.43
CA SER A 185 33.01 -2.31 -1.02
C SER A 185 33.56 -2.74 -2.39
N ASP A 186 33.56 -4.05 -2.66
CA ASP A 186 33.91 -4.65 -3.96
C ASP A 186 32.73 -4.65 -4.98
N ASN A 187 31.56 -4.15 -4.58
CA ASN A 187 30.31 -4.13 -5.35
C ASN A 187 29.79 -5.50 -5.78
N THR A 188 30.26 -6.60 -5.21
CA THR A 188 29.79 -7.94 -5.58
C THR A 188 28.52 -8.34 -4.81
N GLY A 189 28.35 -7.86 -3.58
CA GLY A 189 27.21 -8.15 -2.71
C GLY A 189 26.28 -6.95 -2.49
N SER A 190 25.00 -7.22 -2.42
CA SER A 190 23.95 -6.22 -2.15
C SER A 190 22.88 -6.84 -1.26
N GLY A 191 22.41 -6.08 -0.27
CA GLY A 191 21.32 -6.46 0.62
C GLY A 191 20.38 -5.29 0.87
N TRP A 192 19.12 -5.60 1.14
CA TRP A 192 18.10 -4.62 1.45
C TRP A 192 17.28 -5.08 2.65
N ALA A 193 16.84 -4.12 3.46
CA ALA A 193 15.86 -4.32 4.51
C ALA A 193 15.00 -3.08 4.68
N GLY A 194 13.77 -3.28 5.13
CA GLY A 194 12.85 -2.21 5.46
C GLY A 194 11.85 -2.63 6.53
N LYS A 195 11.20 -1.65 7.14
CA LYS A 195 10.09 -1.82 8.08
C LYS A 195 9.20 -0.59 8.02
N ALA A 196 7.88 -0.82 7.91
CA ALA A 196 6.86 0.20 8.16
C ALA A 196 6.49 0.23 9.65
N ILE A 197 6.06 1.38 10.12
CA ILE A 197 5.68 1.64 11.51
C ILE A 197 4.48 2.59 11.57
N TYR A 198 3.72 2.51 12.63
CA TYR A 198 2.72 3.50 13.03
C TYR A 198 3.18 4.28 14.26
N ASP A 199 4.05 3.71 15.08
CA ASP A 199 4.74 4.36 16.19
C ASP A 199 6.24 4.45 15.92
N PHE A 200 6.79 5.66 15.91
CA PHE A 200 8.22 5.91 15.69
C PHE A 200 9.10 5.25 16.76
N GLY A 201 8.58 5.09 17.97
CA GLY A 201 9.28 4.39 19.05
C GLY A 201 9.58 2.92 18.76
N GLU A 202 8.81 2.29 17.86
CA GLU A 202 9.00 0.89 17.45
C GLU A 202 10.05 0.70 16.33
N LEU A 203 10.64 1.81 15.83
CA LEU A 203 11.62 1.77 14.77
C LEU A 203 12.99 1.37 15.30
N ASP A 204 13.36 0.12 15.11
CA ASP A 204 14.71 -0.38 15.36
C ASP A 204 15.55 -0.25 14.08
N ALA A 205 16.19 0.91 13.93
CA ALA A 205 16.99 1.23 12.75
C ALA A 205 18.28 0.38 12.66
N GLU A 206 18.85 0.01 13.81
CA GLU A 206 20.04 -0.85 13.86
C GLU A 206 19.70 -2.27 13.39
N ALA A 207 18.58 -2.83 13.82
CA ALA A 207 18.15 -4.15 13.34
C ALA A 207 17.88 -4.17 11.83
N ILE A 208 17.36 -3.09 11.25
CA ILE A 208 17.18 -2.96 9.81
C ILE A 208 18.53 -2.92 9.11
N ALA A 209 19.48 -2.11 9.60
CA ALA A 209 20.81 -2.01 9.04
C ALA A 209 21.57 -3.34 9.11
N ASN A 210 21.52 -4.04 10.25
CA ASN A 210 22.12 -5.36 10.43
C ASN A 210 21.56 -6.39 9.44
N ARG A 211 20.23 -6.39 9.19
CA ARG A 211 19.64 -7.28 8.17
C ARG A 211 20.10 -6.93 6.75
N ALA A 212 20.23 -5.64 6.43
CA ALA A 212 20.68 -5.22 5.11
C ALA A 212 22.17 -5.62 4.88
N THR A 213 23.03 -5.42 5.88
CA THR A 213 24.47 -5.78 5.80
C THR A 213 24.69 -7.29 5.80
N ASP A 214 23.95 -8.08 6.61
CA ASP A 214 24.01 -9.54 6.56
C ASP A 214 23.64 -10.08 5.17
N LYS A 215 22.57 -9.57 4.57
CA LYS A 215 22.20 -9.95 3.21
C LYS A 215 23.26 -9.55 2.18
N ALA A 216 23.86 -8.36 2.32
CA ALA A 216 24.89 -7.90 1.42
C ALA A 216 26.16 -8.78 1.52
N ASP A 217 26.57 -9.12 2.74
CA ASP A 217 27.75 -9.99 2.95
C ASP A 217 27.52 -11.39 2.40
N ARG A 218 26.36 -11.99 2.68
CA ARG A 218 25.97 -13.32 2.21
C ARG A 218 25.72 -13.40 0.70
N SER A 219 25.61 -12.27 0.00
CA SER A 219 25.41 -12.20 -1.46
C SER A 219 26.66 -11.86 -2.26
N ARG A 220 27.86 -11.89 -1.61
CA ARG A 220 29.15 -11.67 -2.28
C ARG A 220 29.43 -12.72 -3.36
N GLU A 221 30.09 -12.28 -4.43
CA GLU A 221 30.56 -13.13 -5.53
C GLU A 221 29.46 -14.06 -6.08
N PRO A 222 28.32 -13.50 -6.51
CA PRO A 222 27.19 -14.29 -6.95
C PRO A 222 27.54 -15.11 -8.21
N GLN A 223 27.09 -16.36 -8.23
CA GLN A 223 27.37 -17.27 -9.34
C GLN A 223 26.16 -17.42 -10.26
N ALA A 224 26.41 -17.60 -11.54
CA ALA A 224 25.35 -17.88 -12.49
C ALA A 224 24.65 -19.22 -12.20
N VAL A 225 23.32 -19.25 -12.38
CA VAL A 225 22.50 -20.45 -12.36
C VAL A 225 21.68 -20.50 -13.65
N GLU A 226 21.51 -21.68 -14.21
CA GLU A 226 20.74 -21.85 -15.45
C GLU A 226 19.29 -21.38 -15.29
N PRO A 227 18.77 -20.53 -16.18
CA PRO A 227 17.37 -20.15 -16.19
C PRO A 227 16.45 -21.36 -16.35
N ALA A 228 15.49 -21.50 -15.45
CA ALA A 228 14.53 -22.61 -15.45
C ALA A 228 13.35 -22.29 -14.52
N ARG A 229 12.44 -23.23 -14.37
CA ARG A 229 11.43 -23.21 -13.31
C ARG A 229 12.04 -23.76 -12.01
N TYR A 230 11.86 -23.01 -10.93
CA TYR A 230 12.35 -23.37 -9.60
C TYR A 230 11.23 -23.25 -8.57
N THR A 231 11.32 -24.02 -7.50
CA THR A 231 10.68 -23.64 -6.25
C THR A 231 11.29 -22.31 -5.78
N VAL A 232 10.45 -21.35 -5.44
CA VAL A 232 10.90 -20.05 -4.94
C VAL A 232 10.43 -19.85 -3.51
N ILE A 233 11.31 -19.29 -2.68
CA ILE A 233 10.98 -18.83 -1.32
C ILE A 233 11.06 -17.30 -1.36
N LEU A 234 9.94 -16.62 -1.11
CA LEU A 234 9.84 -15.16 -1.18
C LEU A 234 9.63 -14.56 0.20
N GLU A 235 10.41 -13.54 0.52
CA GLU A 235 10.08 -12.65 1.64
C GLU A 235 8.81 -11.83 1.32
N PRO A 236 8.06 -11.34 2.32
CA PRO A 236 6.84 -10.55 2.11
C PRO A 236 7.06 -9.34 1.19
N ASP A 237 8.14 -8.59 1.39
CA ASP A 237 8.47 -7.42 0.56
C ASP A 237 8.86 -7.79 -0.87
N ALA A 238 9.28 -9.03 -1.13
CA ALA A 238 9.67 -9.45 -2.46
C ALA A 238 8.49 -9.40 -3.45
N TYR A 239 7.29 -9.79 -3.02
CA TYR A 239 6.13 -9.85 -3.89
C TYR A 239 5.02 -8.83 -3.59
N ALA A 240 5.25 -7.93 -2.61
CA ALA A 240 4.28 -6.88 -2.25
C ALA A 240 3.84 -6.03 -3.43
N GLN A 241 4.77 -5.67 -4.33
CA GLN A 241 4.46 -4.90 -5.54
C GLN A 241 3.56 -5.68 -6.51
N MET A 242 3.72 -6.99 -6.57
CA MET A 242 2.85 -7.86 -7.36
C MET A 242 1.42 -7.82 -6.81
N ILE A 243 1.24 -7.95 -5.49
CA ILE A 243 -0.08 -7.85 -4.83
C ILE A 243 -0.69 -6.47 -5.05
N PHE A 244 0.11 -5.40 -4.92
CA PHE A 244 -0.36 -4.03 -5.20
C PHE A 244 -0.97 -3.90 -6.59
N TYR A 245 -0.29 -4.36 -7.63
CA TYR A 245 -0.79 -4.26 -9.00
C TYR A 245 -2.09 -5.05 -9.20
N MET A 246 -2.17 -6.26 -8.64
CA MET A 246 -3.39 -7.06 -8.71
C MET A 246 -4.56 -6.36 -8.02
N MET A 247 -4.38 -5.91 -6.79
CA MET A 247 -5.43 -5.25 -6.01
C MET A 247 -5.87 -3.92 -6.63
N ARG A 248 -4.92 -3.14 -7.15
CA ARG A 248 -5.19 -1.80 -7.68
C ARG A 248 -5.90 -1.80 -9.04
N TYR A 249 -5.60 -2.78 -9.89
CA TYR A 249 -5.99 -2.72 -11.30
C TYR A 249 -6.88 -3.86 -11.78
N HIS A 250 -7.05 -4.92 -10.98
CA HIS A 250 -7.85 -6.07 -11.41
C HIS A 250 -9.06 -6.35 -10.53
N MET A 251 -9.12 -5.78 -9.32
CA MET A 251 -10.24 -5.98 -8.40
C MET A 251 -11.42 -5.04 -8.67
N ASP A 252 -11.68 -4.73 -9.92
CA ASP A 252 -12.71 -3.82 -10.39
C ASP A 252 -13.75 -4.54 -11.24
N LEU A 253 -15.03 -4.40 -10.90
CA LEU A 253 -16.16 -5.09 -11.54
C LEU A 253 -16.32 -4.70 -13.01
N PRO A 254 -16.36 -3.40 -13.38
CA PRO A 254 -16.51 -3.01 -14.78
C PRO A 254 -15.39 -3.57 -15.68
N SER A 255 -14.15 -3.57 -15.20
CA SER A 255 -13.02 -4.15 -15.93
C SER A 255 -13.16 -5.67 -16.09
N ALA A 256 -13.69 -6.36 -15.08
CA ALA A 256 -13.92 -7.80 -15.17
C ALA A 256 -15.07 -8.14 -16.14
N GLU A 257 -16.18 -7.40 -16.11
CA GLU A 257 -17.32 -7.59 -17.01
C GLU A 257 -16.99 -7.30 -18.48
N SER A 258 -16.14 -6.30 -18.72
CA SER A 258 -15.65 -5.94 -20.07
C SER A 258 -14.51 -6.83 -20.60
N GLY A 259 -14.03 -7.79 -19.80
CA GLY A 259 -12.98 -8.72 -20.20
C GLY A 259 -11.55 -8.19 -20.06
N PHE A 260 -11.34 -7.01 -19.43
CA PHE A 260 -10.03 -6.40 -19.22
C PHE A 260 -9.33 -6.83 -17.92
N SER A 261 -10.00 -7.55 -17.04
CA SER A 261 -9.42 -8.06 -15.80
C SER A 261 -9.14 -9.57 -15.90
N ALA A 262 -8.14 -10.03 -15.18
CA ALA A 262 -7.88 -11.47 -14.98
C ALA A 262 -9.05 -12.19 -14.26
N PHE A 263 -9.96 -11.45 -13.66
CA PHE A 263 -11.17 -11.96 -13.02
C PHE A 263 -12.40 -11.96 -13.93
N ALA A 264 -12.22 -11.67 -15.23
CA ALA A 264 -13.23 -11.92 -16.26
C ALA A 264 -13.43 -13.42 -16.48
N ALA A 265 -14.69 -13.85 -16.60
CA ALA A 265 -14.99 -15.25 -16.92
C ALA A 265 -14.89 -15.50 -18.44
N PRO A 266 -14.40 -16.67 -18.87
CA PRO A 266 -14.46 -17.06 -20.27
C PRO A 266 -15.93 -17.06 -20.76
N GLY A 267 -16.18 -16.35 -21.84
CA GLY A 267 -17.53 -16.25 -22.41
C GLY A 267 -18.39 -15.09 -21.87
N GLY A 268 -17.83 -14.24 -20.99
CA GLY A 268 -18.47 -13.05 -20.44
C GLY A 268 -18.80 -13.14 -18.94
N GLY A 269 -18.94 -11.98 -18.33
CA GLY A 269 -19.16 -11.85 -16.88
C GLY A 269 -17.88 -12.03 -16.06
N THR A 270 -18.02 -12.35 -14.78
CA THR A 270 -16.91 -12.37 -13.81
C THR A 270 -16.69 -13.75 -13.19
N LYS A 271 -15.53 -13.94 -12.57
CA LYS A 271 -15.20 -15.14 -11.80
C LYS A 271 -15.70 -15.09 -10.34
N ILE A 272 -16.57 -14.14 -9.96
CA ILE A 272 -17.15 -14.12 -8.61
C ILE A 272 -17.83 -15.47 -8.32
N GLY A 273 -17.51 -16.03 -7.14
CA GLY A 273 -17.96 -17.36 -6.73
C GLY A 273 -17.08 -18.53 -7.20
N GLN A 274 -16.08 -18.28 -8.03
CA GLN A 274 -15.15 -19.31 -8.51
C GLN A 274 -13.86 -19.35 -7.68
N GLN A 275 -13.26 -20.51 -7.61
CA GLN A 275 -11.90 -20.71 -7.07
C GLN A 275 -10.90 -20.02 -8.00
N VAL A 276 -10.14 -19.04 -7.50
CA VAL A 276 -9.13 -18.29 -8.26
C VAL A 276 -7.73 -18.45 -7.69
N PHE A 277 -7.62 -18.76 -6.40
CA PHE A 277 -6.35 -18.97 -5.70
C PHE A 277 -6.40 -20.23 -4.82
N ASP A 278 -5.26 -20.59 -4.24
CA ASP A 278 -5.13 -21.68 -3.25
C ASP A 278 -6.17 -21.50 -2.14
N ASP A 279 -6.85 -22.58 -1.75
CA ASP A 279 -7.95 -22.57 -0.77
C ASP A 279 -7.50 -22.24 0.66
N ARG A 280 -6.20 -22.21 0.90
CA ARG A 280 -5.61 -21.77 2.18
C ARG A 280 -5.48 -20.27 2.30
N LEU A 281 -5.78 -19.47 1.25
CA LEU A 281 -5.60 -18.03 1.25
C LEU A 281 -6.91 -17.26 1.20
N SER A 282 -6.96 -16.21 2.00
CA SER A 282 -7.98 -15.15 1.91
C SER A 282 -7.30 -13.79 1.75
N PHE A 283 -7.92 -12.90 0.97
CA PHE A 283 -7.50 -11.51 0.83
C PHE A 283 -8.55 -10.63 1.51
N VAL A 284 -8.13 -9.93 2.56
CA VAL A 284 -9.04 -9.16 3.42
C VAL A 284 -8.53 -7.73 3.53
N SER A 285 -9.42 -6.76 3.32
CA SER A 285 -9.23 -5.37 3.76
C SER A 285 -10.05 -5.15 5.02
N ASP A 286 -9.41 -4.67 6.09
CA ASP A 286 -10.06 -4.35 7.36
C ASP A 286 -9.41 -3.08 7.93
N PRO A 287 -10.11 -1.94 8.04
CA PRO A 287 -9.54 -0.75 8.65
C PRO A 287 -9.08 -0.97 10.09
N MET A 288 -9.68 -1.95 10.79
CA MET A 288 -9.32 -2.32 12.17
C MET A 288 -8.22 -3.40 12.26
N ASP A 289 -7.53 -3.69 11.15
CA ASP A 289 -6.42 -4.64 11.16
C ASP A 289 -5.34 -4.21 12.17
N PRO A 290 -4.93 -5.08 13.11
CA PRO A 290 -4.00 -4.71 14.17
C PRO A 290 -2.60 -4.35 13.66
N ASP A 291 -2.17 -4.93 12.53
CA ASP A 291 -0.84 -4.72 11.97
C ASP A 291 -0.83 -3.68 10.83
N GLY A 292 -1.96 -3.50 10.14
CA GLY A 292 -2.10 -2.61 9.00
C GLY A 292 -3.36 -1.73 9.08
N PRO A 293 -3.56 -0.94 10.16
CA PRO A 293 -4.73 -0.08 10.28
C PRO A 293 -4.72 1.04 9.25
N PHE A 294 -5.91 1.49 8.87
CA PHE A 294 -6.06 2.63 7.96
C PHE A 294 -7.34 3.44 8.25
N CYS A 295 -7.45 4.63 7.66
CA CYS A 295 -8.61 5.48 7.84
C CYS A 295 -9.89 4.74 7.37
N PRO A 296 -10.97 4.69 8.19
CA PRO A 296 -12.14 3.86 7.92
C PRO A 296 -13.09 4.43 6.86
N PHE A 297 -12.73 5.51 6.18
CA PHE A 297 -13.51 6.12 5.10
C PHE A 297 -12.59 6.80 4.09
N ASN A 298 -13.08 6.98 2.88
CA ASN A 298 -12.38 7.71 1.82
C ASN A 298 -12.72 9.23 1.84
N PRO A 299 -12.06 10.08 1.03
CA PRO A 299 -12.28 11.52 1.02
C PRO A 299 -13.71 11.99 0.70
N VAL A 300 -14.57 11.12 0.17
CA VAL A 300 -15.99 11.45 -0.08
C VAL A 300 -16.94 10.80 0.93
N GLY A 301 -16.41 10.18 1.98
CA GLY A 301 -17.18 9.60 3.07
C GLY A 301 -17.63 8.15 2.85
N ILE A 302 -17.24 7.50 1.76
CA ILE A 302 -17.56 6.07 1.56
C ILE A 302 -16.81 5.27 2.62
N PRO A 303 -17.52 4.45 3.43
CA PRO A 303 -16.88 3.64 4.46
C PRO A 303 -16.05 2.52 3.84
N PHE A 304 -14.96 2.21 4.51
CA PHE A 304 -14.25 0.95 4.32
C PHE A 304 -14.72 -0.04 5.37
N ASP A 305 -15.56 -0.97 4.96
CA ASP A 305 -15.97 -2.08 5.81
C ASP A 305 -14.98 -3.24 5.65
N ARG A 306 -14.91 -4.10 6.67
CA ARG A 306 -14.14 -5.34 6.53
C ARG A 306 -14.64 -6.13 5.31
N THR A 307 -13.80 -6.29 4.31
CA THR A 307 -14.16 -6.87 3.02
C THR A 307 -13.27 -8.06 2.70
N HIS A 308 -13.88 -9.21 2.48
CA HIS A 308 -13.21 -10.36 1.87
C HIS A 308 -13.27 -10.23 0.34
N TRP A 309 -12.15 -9.88 -0.26
CA TRP A 309 -11.99 -9.86 -1.72
C TRP A 309 -11.92 -11.28 -2.27
N VAL A 310 -11.13 -12.11 -1.62
CA VAL A 310 -11.04 -13.54 -1.82
C VAL A 310 -11.18 -14.20 -0.45
N GLN A 311 -11.97 -15.25 -0.37
CA GLN A 311 -12.15 -16.04 0.85
C GLN A 311 -11.92 -17.51 0.55
N ASP A 312 -10.97 -18.11 1.23
CA ASP A 312 -10.58 -19.52 1.02
C ASP A 312 -10.37 -19.82 -0.48
N GLY A 313 -9.60 -18.96 -1.15
CA GLY A 313 -9.30 -19.00 -2.58
C GLY A 313 -10.44 -18.62 -3.53
N ILE A 314 -11.68 -18.43 -3.04
CA ILE A 314 -12.86 -18.09 -3.85
C ILE A 314 -12.99 -16.58 -3.97
N LEU A 315 -13.09 -16.05 -5.19
CA LEU A 315 -13.35 -14.63 -5.44
C LEU A 315 -14.75 -14.27 -4.91
N ARG A 316 -14.82 -13.32 -3.97
CA ARG A 316 -16.08 -12.89 -3.33
C ARG A 316 -16.55 -11.55 -3.81
N ASN A 317 -15.65 -10.59 -3.94
CA ASN A 317 -15.98 -9.22 -4.27
C ASN A 317 -15.04 -8.65 -5.32
N LEU A 318 -15.58 -7.73 -6.11
CA LEU A 318 -14.87 -6.78 -6.96
C LEU A 318 -15.42 -5.39 -6.62
N SER A 319 -14.59 -4.36 -6.64
CA SER A 319 -15.02 -2.98 -6.38
C SER A 319 -15.99 -2.50 -7.48
N TYR A 320 -16.90 -1.58 -7.13
CA TYR A 320 -17.87 -1.03 -8.06
C TYR A 320 -18.32 0.37 -7.62
N GLY A 321 -18.76 1.16 -8.58
CA GLY A 321 -19.28 2.52 -8.38
C GLY A 321 -20.74 2.60 -7.96
N ASP A 322 -21.27 3.83 -7.93
CA ASP A 322 -22.61 4.17 -7.43
C ASP A 322 -23.74 3.51 -8.23
N ASP A 323 -23.63 3.41 -9.56
CA ASP A 323 -24.69 2.80 -10.39
C ASP A 323 -24.88 1.33 -10.03
N THR A 324 -23.80 0.57 -9.93
CA THR A 324 -23.84 -0.83 -9.50
C THR A 324 -24.30 -0.98 -8.05
N ALA A 325 -23.93 -0.03 -7.17
CA ALA A 325 -24.45 -0.02 -5.81
C ALA A 325 -25.96 0.13 -5.79
N ALA A 326 -26.51 1.06 -6.58
CA ALA A 326 -27.93 1.27 -6.71
C ALA A 326 -28.67 0.02 -7.27
N GLU A 327 -28.15 -0.59 -8.33
CA GLU A 327 -28.69 -1.83 -8.91
C GLU A 327 -28.72 -2.99 -7.89
N ARG A 328 -27.74 -3.03 -7.00
CA ARG A 328 -27.61 -4.06 -5.94
C ARG A 328 -28.34 -3.69 -4.64
N GLY A 329 -29.04 -2.56 -4.61
CA GLY A 329 -29.75 -2.07 -3.41
C GLY A 329 -28.81 -1.74 -2.26
N ARG A 330 -27.59 -1.26 -2.56
CA ARG A 330 -26.59 -0.81 -1.60
C ARG A 330 -26.66 0.70 -1.41
N ASP A 331 -26.39 1.16 -0.19
CA ASP A 331 -26.42 2.58 0.15
C ASP A 331 -25.20 3.35 -0.39
N TYR A 332 -24.10 2.64 -0.69
CA TYR A 332 -22.83 3.20 -1.18
C TYR A 332 -22.06 2.17 -2.03
N PRO A 333 -21.15 2.65 -2.89
CA PRO A 333 -20.29 1.77 -3.69
C PRO A 333 -19.30 0.98 -2.84
N LEU A 334 -18.77 -0.08 -3.41
CA LEU A 334 -17.65 -0.81 -2.81
C LEU A 334 -16.34 -0.23 -3.35
N ALA A 335 -15.65 0.52 -2.51
CA ALA A 335 -14.38 1.15 -2.88
C ALA A 335 -13.29 0.12 -3.20
N ASN A 336 -12.27 0.53 -3.98
CA ASN A 336 -11.12 -0.31 -4.27
C ASN A 336 -10.39 -0.77 -3.00
N PRO A 337 -9.73 -1.95 -3.03
CA PRO A 337 -8.88 -2.40 -1.92
C PRO A 337 -7.83 -1.35 -1.56
N VAL A 338 -7.75 -0.96 -0.30
CA VAL A 338 -6.78 0.05 0.18
C VAL A 338 -5.58 -0.64 0.82
N ALA A 339 -5.80 -1.34 1.91
CA ALA A 339 -4.81 -2.15 2.61
C ALA A 339 -5.30 -3.59 2.62
N VAL A 340 -4.42 -4.54 2.36
CA VAL A 340 -4.83 -5.93 2.21
C VAL A 340 -3.93 -6.84 3.02
N ARG A 341 -4.57 -7.67 3.85
CA ARG A 341 -3.95 -8.82 4.49
C ARG A 341 -4.15 -10.07 3.63
N LEU A 342 -3.05 -10.75 3.35
CA LEU A 342 -3.08 -12.13 2.88
C LEU A 342 -3.20 -13.02 4.11
N GLN A 343 -4.41 -13.45 4.42
CA GLN A 343 -4.73 -14.22 5.61
C GLN A 343 -4.72 -15.71 5.31
N PRO A 344 -3.86 -16.50 5.95
CA PRO A 344 -3.95 -17.96 5.91
C PRO A 344 -5.27 -18.43 6.54
N LYS A 345 -5.86 -19.45 5.95
CA LYS A 345 -7.05 -20.09 6.49
C LYS A 345 -6.77 -20.67 7.88
N GLU A 346 -7.74 -20.59 8.77
CA GLU A 346 -7.64 -21.20 10.11
C GLU A 346 -7.28 -22.69 10.03
N GLY A 347 -6.32 -23.10 10.84
CA GLY A 347 -5.79 -24.48 10.81
C GLY A 347 -4.71 -24.73 9.76
N THR A 348 -4.37 -23.75 8.92
CA THR A 348 -3.20 -23.89 8.03
C THR A 348 -1.93 -23.98 8.87
N GLN A 349 -1.10 -25.00 8.60
CA GLN A 349 0.22 -25.08 9.22
C GLN A 349 1.11 -23.97 8.65
N LEU A 350 1.51 -23.03 9.50
CA LEU A 350 2.42 -21.96 9.13
C LEU A 350 3.87 -22.43 9.27
N SER A 351 4.75 -21.88 8.43
CA SER A 351 6.18 -22.18 8.42
C SER A 351 7.00 -20.90 8.49
N THR A 352 8.06 -20.91 9.26
CA THR A 352 9.07 -19.84 9.23
C THR A 352 9.90 -19.90 7.94
N LEU A 353 10.60 -18.83 7.59
CA LEU A 353 11.53 -18.83 6.46
C LEU A 353 12.57 -19.94 6.56
N ASP A 354 13.12 -20.17 7.77
CA ASP A 354 14.11 -21.21 8.02
C ASP A 354 13.53 -22.62 7.80
N GLU A 355 12.30 -22.86 8.23
CA GLU A 355 11.59 -24.14 7.95
C GLU A 355 11.29 -24.31 6.46
N MET A 356 10.92 -23.23 5.76
CA MET A 356 10.72 -23.26 4.31
C MET A 356 12.02 -23.62 3.57
N ILE A 357 13.15 -23.08 4.04
CA ILE A 357 14.49 -23.42 3.52
C ILE A 357 14.85 -24.85 3.87
N ALA A 358 14.71 -25.24 5.15
CA ALA A 358 15.12 -26.57 5.65
C ALA A 358 14.38 -27.72 4.95
N THR A 359 13.15 -27.49 4.48
CA THR A 359 12.33 -28.47 3.78
C THR A 359 12.34 -28.34 2.24
N CYS A 360 13.17 -27.43 1.70
CA CYS A 360 13.30 -27.22 0.25
C CYS A 360 14.44 -28.07 -0.32
N GLU A 361 14.14 -29.03 -1.20
CA GLU A 361 15.17 -29.87 -1.83
C GLU A 361 16.04 -29.06 -2.81
N ARG A 362 15.38 -28.25 -3.68
CA ARG A 362 16.06 -27.32 -4.60
C ARG A 362 15.17 -26.14 -4.92
N GLY A 363 15.69 -24.93 -4.69
CA GLY A 363 14.91 -23.72 -4.92
C GLY A 363 15.77 -22.47 -4.93
N ILE A 364 15.13 -21.33 -5.09
CA ILE A 364 15.76 -20.01 -5.05
C ILE A 364 15.08 -19.20 -3.93
N TYR A 365 15.88 -18.72 -2.98
CA TYR A 365 15.42 -17.77 -1.97
C TYR A 365 15.66 -16.36 -2.47
N VAL A 366 14.62 -15.52 -2.44
CA VAL A 366 14.62 -14.16 -2.97
C VAL A 366 14.18 -13.17 -1.90
N SER A 367 15.04 -12.21 -1.62
CA SER A 367 14.75 -11.12 -0.68
C SER A 367 13.90 -10.03 -1.31
N ARG A 368 14.09 -9.72 -2.60
CA ARG A 368 13.42 -8.63 -3.28
C ARG A 368 13.25 -8.87 -4.78
N LEU A 369 12.12 -8.40 -5.31
CA LEU A 369 11.86 -8.35 -6.75
C LEU A 369 11.63 -6.90 -7.19
N THR A 370 12.05 -6.56 -8.42
CA THR A 370 11.40 -5.48 -9.17
C THR A 370 10.28 -6.09 -9.99
N THR A 371 9.20 -5.35 -10.21
CA THR A 371 8.01 -5.90 -10.88
C THR A 371 7.45 -4.90 -11.88
N LEU A 372 7.18 -5.39 -13.10
CA LEU A 372 6.53 -4.67 -14.19
C LEU A 372 5.48 -5.57 -14.83
N PHE A 373 4.44 -5.00 -15.43
CA PHE A 373 3.49 -5.79 -16.21
C PHE A 373 4.14 -6.32 -17.50
N ALA A 374 3.93 -7.60 -17.77
CA ALA A 374 4.23 -8.24 -19.06
C ALA A 374 2.94 -8.47 -19.88
N ASP A 375 1.85 -8.91 -19.22
CA ASP A 375 0.51 -9.05 -19.80
C ASP A 375 -0.51 -8.65 -18.74
N PHE A 376 -1.12 -7.49 -18.93
CA PHE A 376 -2.07 -6.93 -17.99
C PHE A 376 -3.31 -7.82 -17.83
N GLN A 377 -3.90 -8.29 -18.92
CA GLN A 377 -5.15 -9.07 -18.87
C GLN A 377 -5.00 -10.42 -18.14
N ARG A 378 -3.80 -11.01 -18.22
CA ARG A 378 -3.50 -12.32 -17.62
C ARG A 378 -2.81 -12.25 -16.27
N LEU A 379 -2.60 -11.03 -15.73
CA LEU A 379 -1.80 -10.84 -14.52
C LEU A 379 -0.41 -11.50 -14.64
N VAL A 380 0.24 -11.35 -15.80
CA VAL A 380 1.62 -11.80 -16.00
C VAL A 380 2.56 -10.63 -15.74
N PHE A 381 3.56 -10.88 -14.92
CA PHE A 381 4.57 -9.91 -14.54
C PHE A 381 5.95 -10.36 -14.98
N THR A 382 6.80 -9.38 -15.22
CA THR A 382 8.23 -9.58 -15.44
C THR A 382 9.00 -8.68 -14.50
N GLY A 383 10.23 -9.03 -14.23
CA GLY A 383 11.11 -8.25 -13.39
C GLY A 383 12.42 -8.97 -13.16
N VAL A 384 13.16 -8.49 -12.17
CA VAL A 384 14.45 -9.07 -11.80
C VAL A 384 14.52 -9.23 -10.28
N THR A 385 15.24 -10.26 -9.81
CA THR A 385 15.61 -10.40 -8.41
C THR A 385 16.66 -9.34 -8.03
N ARG A 386 16.66 -8.89 -6.79
CA ARG A 386 17.57 -7.86 -6.29
C ARG A 386 17.96 -8.09 -4.83
N ASP A 387 19.07 -7.49 -4.44
CA ASP A 387 19.44 -7.26 -3.04
C ASP A 387 19.42 -8.54 -2.18
N GLY A 388 19.84 -9.64 -2.77
CA GLY A 388 19.91 -10.95 -2.14
C GLY A 388 19.07 -12.00 -2.87
N THR A 389 19.77 -12.89 -3.57
CA THR A 389 19.20 -14.05 -4.25
C THR A 389 20.12 -15.23 -4.02
N TRP A 390 19.61 -16.35 -3.50
CA TRP A 390 20.42 -17.48 -3.10
C TRP A 390 19.85 -18.80 -3.62
N LEU A 391 20.74 -19.70 -3.98
CA LEU A 391 20.40 -21.09 -4.26
C LEU A 391 20.19 -21.85 -2.96
N VAL A 392 19.06 -22.54 -2.87
CA VAL A 392 18.75 -23.48 -1.78
C VAL A 392 18.87 -24.90 -2.33
N GLU A 393 19.65 -25.75 -1.68
CA GLU A 393 19.79 -27.17 -2.02
C GLU A 393 19.85 -28.00 -0.74
N ARG A 394 19.05 -29.07 -0.69
CA ARG A 394 18.99 -30.02 0.42
C ARG A 394 18.78 -29.35 1.78
N GLY A 395 17.82 -28.41 1.81
CA GLY A 395 17.45 -27.70 3.03
C GLY A 395 18.46 -26.64 3.50
N ARG A 396 19.35 -26.16 2.65
CA ARG A 396 20.37 -25.14 3.02
C ARG A 396 20.58 -24.14 1.92
N ILE A 397 20.81 -22.88 2.28
CA ILE A 397 21.36 -21.88 1.38
C ILE A 397 22.82 -22.29 1.07
N THR A 398 23.11 -22.57 -0.19
CA THR A 398 24.43 -23.09 -0.59
C THR A 398 25.36 -22.00 -1.13
N ARG A 399 24.80 -21.02 -1.86
CA ARG A 399 25.56 -19.91 -2.43
C ARG A 399 24.68 -18.77 -2.90
N PRO A 400 25.19 -17.55 -2.98
CA PRO A 400 24.53 -16.47 -3.69
C PRO A 400 24.53 -16.72 -5.21
N ILE A 401 23.50 -16.26 -5.87
CA ILE A 401 23.39 -16.37 -7.33
C ILE A 401 23.20 -15.00 -7.95
N ALA A 402 23.64 -14.86 -9.21
CA ALA A 402 23.42 -13.68 -10.01
C ALA A 402 21.90 -13.39 -10.12
N ASN A 403 21.55 -12.11 -10.21
CA ASN A 403 20.17 -11.73 -10.36
C ASN A 403 19.54 -12.39 -11.59
N MET A 404 18.28 -12.75 -11.47
CA MET A 404 17.56 -13.46 -12.52
C MET A 404 16.32 -12.68 -12.94
N ARG A 405 16.07 -12.64 -14.25
CA ARG A 405 14.80 -12.17 -14.80
C ARG A 405 13.76 -13.26 -14.62
N TYR A 406 12.56 -12.86 -14.21
CA TYR A 406 11.41 -13.74 -14.17
C TYR A 406 10.28 -13.24 -15.09
N VAL A 407 9.43 -14.18 -15.53
CA VAL A 407 8.13 -13.93 -16.14
C VAL A 407 7.16 -14.92 -15.55
N ASP A 408 6.23 -14.46 -14.74
CA ASP A 408 5.26 -15.35 -14.09
C ASP A 408 3.90 -14.69 -13.89
N SER A 409 2.87 -15.50 -13.64
CA SER A 409 1.50 -15.05 -13.37
C SER A 409 1.15 -15.20 -11.90
N HIS A 410 0.51 -14.18 -11.34
CA HIS A 410 -0.04 -14.27 -9.97
C HIS A 410 -1.00 -15.40 -9.78
N MET A 411 -1.86 -15.64 -10.79
CA MET A 411 -2.80 -16.74 -10.75
C MET A 411 -2.07 -18.06 -10.62
N PHE A 412 -0.95 -18.23 -11.33
CA PHE A 412 -0.13 -19.43 -11.24
C PHE A 412 0.65 -19.50 -9.93
N PHE A 413 1.36 -18.44 -9.57
CA PHE A 413 2.17 -18.34 -8.36
C PHE A 413 1.36 -18.63 -7.08
N LEU A 414 0.20 -17.96 -6.91
CA LEU A 414 -0.65 -18.13 -5.73
C LEU A 414 -1.48 -19.43 -5.71
N ASN A 415 -1.46 -20.20 -6.79
CA ASN A 415 -2.06 -21.54 -6.86
C ASN A 415 -1.03 -22.68 -6.68
N ASN A 416 0.26 -22.36 -6.65
CA ASN A 416 1.34 -23.34 -6.49
C ASN A 416 2.06 -23.24 -5.14
N LEU A 417 1.40 -22.71 -4.11
CA LEU A 417 1.98 -22.56 -2.80
C LEU A 417 2.24 -23.91 -2.13
N GLU A 418 3.47 -24.10 -1.66
CA GLU A 418 3.87 -25.28 -0.87
C GLU A 418 3.88 -24.97 0.63
N ALA A 419 4.26 -23.76 1.01
CA ALA A 419 4.27 -23.32 2.40
C ALA A 419 3.89 -21.83 2.50
N ILE A 420 3.27 -21.48 3.61
CA ILE A 420 2.80 -20.13 3.96
C ILE A 420 3.29 -19.85 5.37
N GLY A 421 3.82 -18.65 5.61
CA GLY A 421 4.26 -18.23 6.93
C GLY A 421 3.29 -17.31 7.65
N GLU A 422 3.73 -16.72 8.75
CA GLU A 422 2.99 -15.70 9.48
C GLU A 422 2.96 -14.39 8.69
N PRO A 423 1.78 -13.79 8.45
CA PRO A 423 1.70 -12.49 7.79
C PRO A 423 2.34 -11.36 8.61
N VAL A 424 3.12 -10.52 7.96
CA VAL A 424 3.76 -9.35 8.56
C VAL A 424 3.52 -8.10 7.72
N LEU A 425 3.51 -6.93 8.36
CA LEU A 425 3.40 -5.66 7.65
C LEU A 425 4.63 -5.45 6.76
N THR A 426 4.40 -5.25 5.47
CA THR A 426 5.47 -4.96 4.51
C THR A 426 6.03 -3.55 4.71
N SER A 427 7.24 -3.32 4.28
CA SER A 427 7.92 -2.03 4.43
C SER A 427 7.22 -0.84 3.77
N GLY A 428 6.34 -1.09 2.81
CA GLY A 428 5.48 -0.08 2.18
C GLY A 428 4.24 0.30 3.00
N GLY A 429 3.97 -0.37 4.12
CA GLY A 429 2.90 -0.03 5.05
C GLY A 429 1.47 -0.28 4.57
N SER A 430 1.30 -0.89 3.38
CA SER A 430 -0.03 -1.07 2.78
C SER A 430 -0.50 -2.53 2.72
N PHE A 431 0.38 -3.47 2.98
CA PHE A 431 0.07 -4.90 2.88
C PHE A 431 0.61 -5.65 4.08
N VAL A 432 -0.17 -6.60 4.57
CA VAL A 432 0.25 -7.58 5.58
C VAL A 432 0.34 -8.93 4.88
N LEU A 433 1.55 -9.36 4.57
CA LEU A 433 1.81 -10.53 3.72
C LEU A 433 2.64 -11.58 4.46
N PRO A 434 2.37 -12.89 4.26
CA PRO A 434 3.24 -13.95 4.75
C PRO A 434 4.48 -14.12 3.89
N PRO A 435 5.61 -14.62 4.40
CA PRO A 435 6.60 -15.27 3.54
C PRO A 435 5.95 -16.52 2.91
N VAL A 436 6.35 -16.84 1.69
CA VAL A 436 5.74 -17.96 0.97
C VAL A 436 6.78 -18.81 0.23
N ARG A 437 6.50 -20.10 0.10
CA ARG A 437 7.20 -20.99 -0.82
C ARG A 437 6.24 -21.45 -1.89
N SER A 438 6.61 -21.27 -3.17
CA SER A 438 5.81 -21.64 -4.33
C SER A 438 6.67 -22.42 -5.32
N ARG A 439 6.10 -23.45 -5.95
CA ARG A 439 6.78 -24.24 -6.97
C ARG A 439 6.65 -23.63 -8.36
N ASP A 440 7.52 -24.06 -9.25
CA ASP A 440 7.47 -23.80 -10.69
C ASP A 440 7.51 -22.31 -11.08
N PHE A 441 8.10 -21.45 -10.25
CA PHE A 441 8.30 -20.03 -10.57
C PHE A 441 9.30 -19.88 -11.71
N ASN A 442 8.96 -19.09 -12.73
CA ASN A 442 9.64 -19.10 -14.01
C ASN A 442 10.74 -18.04 -14.12
N PHE A 443 11.98 -18.45 -13.98
CA PHE A 443 13.14 -17.61 -14.26
C PHE A 443 13.61 -17.81 -15.71
N THR A 444 13.66 -16.73 -16.49
CA THR A 444 13.82 -16.76 -17.95
C THR A 444 15.20 -16.38 -18.47
N ALA A 445 15.97 -15.65 -17.68
CA ALA A 445 17.32 -15.22 -18.03
C ALA A 445 18.12 -14.83 -16.78
N ILE A 446 19.45 -14.83 -16.89
CA ILE A 446 20.31 -14.14 -15.95
C ILE A 446 20.21 -12.65 -16.26
N ALA A 447 20.10 -11.83 -15.20
CA ALA A 447 20.09 -10.38 -15.32
C ALA A 447 21.46 -9.83 -14.93
N ASP A 448 21.89 -8.79 -15.62
CA ASP A 448 23.07 -8.04 -15.20
C ASP A 448 22.86 -7.46 -13.80
N ALA A 449 23.92 -7.39 -13.02
CA ALA A 449 23.90 -6.76 -11.72
C ALA A 449 23.48 -5.29 -11.86
N VAL A 450 22.41 -4.89 -11.19
CA VAL A 450 21.92 -3.50 -11.18
C VAL A 450 22.40 -2.81 -9.90
#